data_f3e524ace1a8b76e6ac1b5d032f8d58d
#
_entry.id   f3e524ace1a8b76e6ac1b5d032f8d58d
#
_cell.length_a   1.000
_cell.length_b   1.000
_cell.length_c   1.000
_cell.angle_alpha   90.00
_cell.angle_beta   90.00
_cell.angle_gamma   90.00
#
_symmetry.space_group_name_H-M   'P 1'
#
loop_
_entity.id
_entity.type
_entity.pdbx_description
1 polymer ?
#
loop_
_entity_poly.entity_id
_entity_poly.type
_entity_poly.pdbx_seq_one_letter_code
_entity_poly.pdbx_strand_id
1 'polypeptide(L)'
;MTSDNLLGDIFEECIPLFIALGDRTRLTILQCLFETQTTGERRIPGLNVNEITDRTSLSRPAVSHHLKILKDTGLIDVTRKGVCNYYYLTNKSSIDRLERLKEELEKYPEP
;
A
#
# COMPACT_ATOMS: atom_id res chain seq x y z
N MET A 1 -9.58 -25.34 10.42
CA MET A 1 -9.77 -24.01 11.05
C MET A 1 -11.17 -23.97 11.66
N THR A 2 -11.28 -23.54 12.89
CA THR A 2 -12.56 -23.43 13.57
C THR A 2 -13.06 -21.98 13.50
N SER A 3 -14.40 -21.80 13.55
CA SER A 3 -15.00 -20.46 13.56
C SER A 3 -14.59 -19.64 14.78
N ASP A 4 -14.13 -20.31 15.86
CA ASP A 4 -13.74 -19.66 17.11
C ASP A 4 -12.47 -18.80 16.99
N ASN A 5 -11.66 -19.02 15.93
CA ASN A 5 -10.41 -18.29 15.71
C ASN A 5 -10.43 -17.42 14.46
N LEU A 6 -11.62 -17.14 13.92
CA LEU A 6 -11.74 -16.39 12.68
C LEU A 6 -11.10 -14.99 12.77
N LEU A 7 -11.33 -14.27 13.86
CA LEU A 7 -10.72 -12.94 14.06
C LEU A 7 -9.20 -13.02 14.14
N GLY A 8 -8.67 -14.04 14.84
CA GLY A 8 -7.23 -14.26 14.88
C GLY A 8 -6.63 -14.51 13.51
N ASP A 9 -7.32 -15.30 12.69
CA ASP A 9 -6.87 -15.59 11.33
C ASP A 9 -6.88 -14.33 10.46
N ILE A 10 -7.89 -13.47 10.62
CA ILE A 10 -7.99 -12.22 9.88
C ILE A 10 -6.87 -11.26 10.31
N PHE A 11 -6.56 -11.18 11.60
CA PHE A 11 -5.41 -10.39 12.08
C PHE A 11 -4.12 -10.88 11.44
N GLU A 12 -3.90 -12.19 11.38
CA GLU A 12 -2.70 -12.76 10.74
C GLU A 12 -2.61 -12.38 9.27
N GLU A 13 -3.73 -12.45 8.54
CA GLU A 13 -3.77 -12.04 7.13
C GLU A 13 -3.44 -10.56 6.93
N CYS A 14 -3.75 -9.72 7.92
CA CYS A 14 -3.52 -8.28 7.85
C CYS A 14 -2.12 -7.84 8.30
N ILE A 15 -1.34 -8.71 8.92
CA ILE A 15 -0.01 -8.35 9.44
C ILE A 15 0.87 -7.69 8.38
N PRO A 16 1.06 -8.26 7.19
CA PRO A 16 1.90 -7.61 6.18
C PRO A 16 1.43 -6.20 5.83
N LEU A 17 0.12 -6.00 5.75
CA LEU A 17 -0.46 -4.69 5.48
C LEU A 17 -0.19 -3.71 6.62
N PHE A 18 -0.34 -4.14 7.86
CA PHE A 18 -0.08 -3.30 9.03
C PHE A 18 1.40 -2.92 9.11
N ILE A 19 2.29 -3.85 8.84
CA ILE A 19 3.74 -3.57 8.81
C ILE A 19 4.05 -2.53 7.74
N ALA A 20 3.49 -2.69 6.56
CA ALA A 20 3.72 -1.74 5.47
C ALA A 20 3.23 -0.35 5.82
N LEU A 21 2.04 -0.23 6.40
CA LEU A 21 1.44 1.05 6.77
C LEU A 21 2.04 1.64 8.05
N GLY A 22 2.69 0.84 8.87
CA GLY A 22 3.26 1.26 10.14
C GLY A 22 4.62 1.95 10.05
N ASP A 23 4.99 2.45 8.88
CA ASP A 23 6.29 3.08 8.65
C ASP A 23 6.07 4.46 8.04
N ARG A 24 6.63 5.50 8.69
CA ARG A 24 6.45 6.89 8.25
C ARG A 24 6.97 7.13 6.85
N THR A 25 8.11 6.55 6.50
CA THR A 25 8.70 6.71 5.17
C THR A 25 7.81 6.14 4.10
N ARG A 26 7.24 4.97 4.33
CA ARG A 26 6.30 4.37 3.38
C ARG A 26 5.03 5.19 3.24
N LEU A 27 4.51 5.76 4.35
CA LEU A 27 3.36 6.67 4.27
C LEU A 27 3.68 7.90 3.43
N THR A 28 4.91 8.43 3.53
CA THR A 28 5.34 9.56 2.69
C THR A 28 5.32 9.20 1.20
N ILE A 29 5.77 8.00 0.87
CA ILE A 29 5.73 7.53 -0.52
C ILE A 29 4.28 7.37 -1.00
N LEU A 30 3.42 6.77 -0.19
CA LEU A 30 2.00 6.63 -0.53
C LEU A 30 1.33 7.98 -0.74
N GLN A 31 1.64 8.96 0.11
CA GLN A 31 1.13 10.32 -0.02
C GLN A 31 1.56 10.94 -1.36
N CYS A 32 2.81 10.75 -1.73
CA CYS A 32 3.38 11.24 -2.98
C CYS A 32 2.62 10.67 -4.19
N LEU A 33 2.35 9.37 -4.17
CA LEU A 33 1.59 8.70 -5.23
C LEU A 33 0.13 9.17 -5.26
N PHE A 34 -0.48 9.31 -4.10
CA PHE A 34 -1.85 9.78 -3.96
C PHE A 34 -2.02 11.18 -4.59
N GLU A 35 -1.14 12.11 -4.26
CA GLU A 35 -1.20 13.48 -4.78
C GLU A 35 -1.13 13.51 -6.30
N THR A 36 -0.26 12.70 -6.89
CA THR A 36 -0.10 12.63 -8.33
C THR A 36 -1.34 12.06 -9.02
N GLN A 37 -1.94 11.02 -8.44
CA GLN A 37 -3.11 10.39 -9.03
C GLN A 37 -4.36 11.26 -8.95
N THR A 38 -4.49 12.05 -7.87
CA THR A 38 -5.68 12.89 -7.69
C THR A 38 -5.68 14.12 -8.57
N THR A 39 -4.52 14.62 -8.99
CA THR A 39 -4.47 15.79 -9.88
C THR A 39 -4.92 15.45 -11.30
N GLY A 40 -4.79 14.21 -11.72
CA GLY A 40 -5.21 13.78 -13.06
C GLY A 40 -4.43 14.38 -14.21
N GLU A 41 -3.30 15.02 -13.97
CA GLU A 41 -2.54 15.74 -14.99
C GLU A 41 -1.64 14.85 -15.85
N ARG A 42 -1.38 13.63 -15.41
CA ARG A 42 -0.44 12.73 -16.08
C ARG A 42 -1.17 11.68 -16.90
N ARG A 43 -0.65 11.41 -18.12
CA ARG A 43 -1.12 10.32 -18.96
C ARG A 43 -0.77 8.95 -18.40
N ILE A 44 0.41 8.86 -17.75
CA ILE A 44 0.88 7.62 -17.13
C ILE A 44 0.51 7.69 -15.66
N PRO A 45 -0.27 6.74 -15.14
CA PRO A 45 -0.57 6.72 -13.73
C PRO A 45 0.70 6.42 -12.95
N GLY A 46 0.95 7.19 -11.90
CA GLY A 46 2.04 6.90 -10.99
C GLY A 46 3.34 7.62 -11.29
N LEU A 47 4.36 7.22 -10.54
CA LEU A 47 5.68 7.84 -10.56
C LEU A 47 6.76 6.77 -10.68
N ASN A 48 7.86 7.10 -11.37
CA ASN A 48 9.03 6.24 -11.38
C ASN A 48 9.91 6.53 -10.16
N VAL A 49 10.95 5.70 -9.95
CA VAL A 49 11.83 5.81 -8.77
C VAL A 49 12.51 7.18 -8.69
N ASN A 50 12.98 7.71 -9.82
CA ASN A 50 13.64 9.03 -9.83
C ASN A 50 12.69 10.13 -9.37
N GLU A 51 11.46 10.11 -9.85
CA GLU A 51 10.45 11.10 -9.46
C GLU A 51 10.11 11.01 -7.98
N ILE A 52 10.00 9.80 -7.45
CA ILE A 52 9.74 9.59 -6.02
C ILE A 52 10.94 10.09 -5.20
N THR A 53 12.15 9.76 -5.62
CA THR A 53 13.38 10.22 -4.97
C THR A 53 13.43 11.75 -4.90
N ASP A 54 13.13 12.41 -6.01
CA ASP A 54 13.15 13.87 -6.08
C ASP A 54 12.11 14.51 -5.14
N ARG A 55 10.97 13.86 -4.93
CA ARG A 55 9.86 14.39 -4.11
C ARG A 55 10.02 14.07 -2.63
N THR A 56 10.78 13.04 -2.28
CA THR A 56 10.86 12.54 -0.91
C THR A 56 12.20 12.78 -0.25
N SER A 57 13.21 13.20 -0.99
CA SER A 57 14.60 13.36 -0.50
C SER A 57 15.22 12.06 0.03
N LEU A 58 14.65 10.91 -0.36
CA LEU A 58 15.19 9.61 0.00
C LEU A 58 16.21 9.16 -1.06
N SER A 59 17.07 8.21 -0.69
CA SER A 59 17.98 7.60 -1.67
C SER A 59 17.22 6.64 -2.58
N ARG A 60 17.76 6.39 -3.77
CA ARG A 60 17.16 5.42 -4.70
C ARG A 60 17.05 4.02 -4.09
N PRO A 61 18.10 3.48 -3.43
CA PRO A 61 17.96 2.16 -2.79
C PRO A 61 16.87 2.13 -1.72
N ALA A 62 16.72 3.19 -0.93
CA ALA A 62 15.67 3.26 0.09
C ALA A 62 14.29 3.26 -0.56
N VAL A 63 14.07 4.07 -1.60
CA VAL A 63 12.81 4.11 -2.34
C VAL A 63 12.49 2.74 -2.91
N SER A 64 13.45 2.10 -3.59
CA SER A 64 13.24 0.78 -4.17
C SER A 64 12.87 -0.27 -3.13
N HIS A 65 13.51 -0.22 -1.97
CA HIS A 65 13.21 -1.13 -0.86
C HIS A 65 11.78 -0.96 -0.36
N HIS A 66 11.36 0.27 -0.12
CA HIS A 66 10.01 0.56 0.37
C HIS A 66 8.94 0.24 -0.67
N LEU A 67 9.21 0.52 -1.94
CA LEU A 67 8.27 0.19 -3.03
C LEU A 67 8.02 -1.32 -3.13
N LYS A 68 9.08 -2.13 -2.92
CA LYS A 68 8.92 -3.58 -2.93
C LYS A 68 7.97 -4.04 -1.83
N ILE A 69 8.16 -3.54 -0.62
CA ILE A 69 7.29 -3.87 0.52
C ILE A 69 5.84 -3.46 0.22
N LEU A 70 5.62 -2.25 -0.28
CA LEU A 70 4.29 -1.76 -0.59
C LEU A 70 3.63 -2.56 -1.72
N LYS A 71 4.40 -2.94 -2.73
CA LYS A 71 3.88 -3.75 -3.84
C LYS A 71 3.51 -5.15 -3.37
N ASP A 72 4.35 -5.77 -2.55
CA ASP A 72 4.11 -7.13 -2.05
C ASP A 72 2.83 -7.21 -1.18
N THR A 73 2.41 -6.10 -0.60
CA THR A 73 1.17 -6.05 0.21
C THR A 73 -0.06 -5.64 -0.58
N GLY A 74 0.09 -5.31 -1.85
CA GLY A 74 -1.03 -4.92 -2.70
C GLY A 74 -1.50 -3.47 -2.54
N LEU A 75 -0.72 -2.64 -1.85
CA LEU A 75 -1.05 -1.21 -1.70
C LEU A 75 -0.70 -0.41 -2.93
N ILE A 76 0.28 -0.85 -3.68
CA ILE A 76 0.68 -0.24 -4.94
C ILE A 76 0.86 -1.32 -6.00
N ASP A 77 0.83 -0.90 -7.24
CA ASP A 77 1.17 -1.75 -8.38
C ASP A 77 2.06 -0.96 -9.32
N VAL A 78 2.50 -1.58 -10.38
CA VAL A 78 3.49 -1.01 -11.29
C VAL A 78 3.07 -1.24 -12.73
N THR A 79 3.29 -0.23 -13.57
CA THR A 79 3.14 -0.32 -15.03
C THR A 79 4.48 0.01 -15.67
N ARG A 80 4.92 -0.85 -16.58
CA ARG A 80 6.14 -0.61 -17.33
C ARG A 80 5.83 0.16 -18.62
N LYS A 81 6.58 1.25 -18.83
CA LYS A 81 6.54 2.02 -20.08
C LYS A 81 7.97 2.21 -20.57
N GLY A 82 8.30 1.61 -21.70
CA GLY A 82 9.68 1.59 -22.18
C GLY A 82 10.60 0.90 -21.20
N VAL A 83 11.60 1.60 -20.70
CA VAL A 83 12.58 1.07 -19.72
C VAL A 83 12.23 1.48 -18.29
N CYS A 84 11.13 2.21 -18.09
CA CYS A 84 10.76 2.73 -16.77
C CYS A 84 9.57 2.00 -16.18
N ASN A 85 9.62 1.81 -14.86
CA ASN A 85 8.50 1.31 -14.07
C ASN A 85 7.84 2.49 -13.35
N TYR A 86 6.51 2.59 -13.49
CA TYR A 86 5.71 3.63 -12.87
C TYR A 86 4.83 3.00 -11.80
N TYR A 87 4.95 3.48 -10.57
CA TYR A 87 4.26 2.95 -9.39
C TYR A 87 3.03 3.81 -9.09
N TYR A 88 1.93 3.17 -8.74
CA TYR A 88 0.67 3.85 -8.44
C TYR A 88 -0.10 3.11 -7.34
N LEU A 89 -0.98 3.85 -6.67
CA LEU A 89 -1.84 3.26 -5.63
C LEU A 89 -2.87 2.34 -6.26
N THR A 90 -3.12 1.22 -5.60
CA THR A 90 -4.20 0.32 -5.95
C THR A 90 -4.85 -0.21 -4.67
N ASN A 91 -6.09 -0.66 -4.78
CA ASN A 91 -6.81 -1.22 -3.64
C ASN A 91 -7.31 -2.65 -3.90
N LYS A 92 -6.73 -3.31 -4.91
CA LYS A 92 -7.24 -4.60 -5.39
C LYS A 92 -7.29 -5.70 -4.34
N SER A 93 -6.31 -5.75 -3.44
CA SER A 93 -6.26 -6.81 -2.43
C SER A 93 -6.30 -6.29 -1.00
N SER A 94 -5.85 -5.06 -0.77
CA SER A 94 -5.78 -4.50 0.58
C SER A 94 -7.16 -4.16 1.13
N ILE A 95 -8.07 -3.68 0.28
CA ILE A 95 -9.40 -3.26 0.74
C ILE A 95 -10.21 -4.45 1.25
N ASP A 96 -10.13 -5.61 0.59
CA ASP A 96 -10.86 -6.79 1.01
C ASP A 96 -10.45 -7.26 2.40
N ARG A 97 -9.14 -7.23 2.69
CA ARG A 97 -8.63 -7.60 4.01
C ARG A 97 -9.11 -6.65 5.09
N LEU A 98 -9.10 -5.36 4.81
CA LEU A 98 -9.57 -4.34 5.75
C LEU A 98 -11.07 -4.44 5.99
N GLU A 99 -11.86 -4.71 4.95
CA GLU A 99 -13.30 -4.90 5.09
C GLU A 99 -13.63 -6.12 5.94
N ARG A 100 -12.93 -7.23 5.74
CA ARG A 100 -13.10 -8.43 6.55
C ARG A 100 -12.77 -8.16 8.01
N LEU A 101 -11.67 -7.44 8.27
CA LEU A 101 -11.31 -7.06 9.64
C LEU A 101 -12.38 -6.18 10.26
N LYS A 102 -12.85 -5.17 9.52
CA LYS A 102 -13.90 -4.28 9.97
C LYS A 102 -15.17 -5.05 10.35
N GLU A 103 -15.63 -5.92 9.46
CA GLU A 103 -16.84 -6.72 9.67
C GLU A 103 -16.74 -7.62 10.91
N GLU A 104 -15.59 -8.25 11.11
CA GLU A 104 -15.39 -9.09 12.28
C GLU A 104 -15.33 -8.29 13.58
N LEU A 105 -14.67 -7.14 13.58
CA LEU A 105 -14.60 -6.27 14.77
C LEU A 105 -15.98 -5.71 15.12
N GLU A 106 -16.82 -5.42 14.13
CA GLU A 106 -18.17 -4.89 14.37
C GLU A 106 -19.10 -5.88 15.10
N LYS A 107 -18.74 -7.16 15.10
CA LYS A 107 -19.50 -8.20 15.82
C LYS A 107 -19.32 -8.13 17.34
N TYR A 108 -18.33 -7.38 17.82
CA TYR A 108 -18.05 -7.25 19.24
C TYR A 108 -18.71 -5.97 19.75
N PRO A 109 -19.67 -6.09 20.68
CA PRO A 109 -20.40 -4.91 21.17
C PRO A 109 -19.53 -4.09 22.11
N GLU A 110 -19.82 -2.81 22.20
CA GLU A 110 -19.24 -1.93 23.22
C GLU A 110 -19.69 -2.41 24.59
N PRO A 111 -18.82 -2.40 25.62
CA PRO A 111 -19.18 -2.82 26.97
C PRO A 111 -20.12 -1.83 27.66
#